data_c224af8d733cf1fdca7199674232344a
#
_entry.id   c224af8d733cf1fdca7199674232344a
#
_cell.length_a   1.000
_cell.length_b   1.000
_cell.length_c   1.000
_cell.angle_alpha   90.00
_cell.angle_beta   90.00
_cell.angle_gamma   90.00
#
_symmetry.space_group_name_H-M   'P 1'
#
loop_
_entity.id
_entity.type
_entity.pdbx_description
1 polymer ?
#
loop_
_entity_poly.entity_id
_entity_poly.type
_entity_poly.pdbx_seq_one_letter_code
_entity_poly.pdbx_strand_id
1 'polypeptide(L)'
;MCEYMKISVGYILLTLALFACQEAPTPPVAVDPAGVIDHTEFADLALERAVREALSQPRGPLSADRLGEIETLSVAQRNIVDLAGIERLTGLRRMDLGANRISDVTPLSVLSDVQQLDLSDNDIRDIGPLSQLQGLNALSLSDNEIVDIEALRPLRQLTHLNLQNNAIVDIGPLASLRRLRLINLDNNQIRDIEPLSALRLLTDLELSGNPLADIDAIESLERRGVQVHYYMPFESPFDAALEEDIRAHLGGLKGPITNDLLETLSFLNTTGAIQSLSGIDRLINLEALFIRFSSSGEVQGFSDITPLSSLRKLKVLTVRDTPLESLVPLGGMLFLEELNLPNAGISDLESLANLRRLKFLNLAENSVVDLSPLRDLDQLTTLNLTNNAVTDLSPLLDLAGLKSVWVRGNTLSEDTQNNVIPILRDRGAYVIGP
;
A
#
# COMPACT_ATOMS: atom_id res chain seq x y z
N MET A 1 11.75 -14.21 -1.90
CA MET A 1 10.92 -13.21 -2.59
C MET A 1 10.07 -13.84 -3.73
N CYS A 2 9.78 -15.13 -3.66
CA CYS A 2 9.10 -15.84 -4.78
C CYS A 2 7.98 -16.80 -4.36
N GLU A 3 7.58 -16.86 -3.09
CA GLU A 3 6.59 -17.87 -2.64
C GLU A 3 5.20 -17.34 -2.30
N TYR A 4 5.03 -16.04 -2.03
CA TYR A 4 3.71 -15.46 -1.70
C TYR A 4 2.99 -14.79 -2.88
N MET A 5 3.69 -14.50 -3.99
CA MET A 5 3.06 -14.06 -5.24
C MET A 5 2.32 -15.20 -6.00
N LYS A 6 2.44 -16.45 -5.54
CA LYS A 6 1.88 -17.62 -6.26
C LYS A 6 0.43 -17.96 -5.91
N ILE A 7 -0.21 -17.31 -4.92
CA ILE A 7 -1.54 -17.75 -4.48
C ILE A 7 -2.68 -16.92 -5.09
N SER A 8 -2.54 -15.61 -5.29
CA SER A 8 -3.62 -14.80 -5.89
C SER A 8 -3.60 -14.77 -7.43
N VAL A 9 -2.42 -14.76 -8.01
CA VAL A 9 -2.25 -14.86 -9.48
C VAL A 9 -2.62 -16.25 -10.02
N GLY A 10 -2.63 -17.28 -9.17
CA GLY A 10 -2.83 -18.68 -9.57
C GLY A 10 -4.23 -19.02 -10.09
N TYR A 11 -5.29 -18.32 -9.67
CA TYR A 11 -6.67 -18.70 -10.05
C TYR A 11 -7.14 -18.05 -11.36
N ILE A 12 -6.78 -16.82 -11.65
CA ILE A 12 -7.11 -16.19 -12.95
C ILE A 12 -6.20 -16.74 -14.06
N LEU A 13 -4.93 -17.02 -13.74
CA LEU A 13 -4.02 -17.70 -14.65
C LEU A 13 -4.36 -19.19 -14.85
N LEU A 14 -4.99 -19.88 -13.89
CA LEU A 14 -5.30 -21.32 -14.06
C LEU A 14 -6.37 -21.58 -15.12
N THR A 15 -7.30 -20.66 -15.35
CA THR A 15 -8.29 -20.79 -16.42
C THR A 15 -7.79 -20.32 -17.79
N LEU A 16 -6.79 -19.45 -17.84
CA LEU A 16 -6.06 -19.06 -19.05
C LEU A 16 -4.77 -19.89 -19.22
N ALA A 17 -4.16 -20.39 -18.15
CA ALA A 17 -2.94 -21.23 -18.16
C ALA A 17 -3.14 -22.66 -18.68
N LEU A 18 -4.34 -23.02 -19.14
CA LEU A 18 -4.51 -24.20 -19.98
C LEU A 18 -3.81 -24.06 -21.34
N PHE A 19 -3.27 -22.88 -21.65
CA PHE A 19 -2.40 -22.64 -22.80
C PHE A 19 -0.90 -22.86 -22.49
N ALA A 20 -0.46 -22.89 -21.23
CA ALA A 20 0.95 -22.79 -20.85
C ALA A 20 1.70 -24.11 -20.67
N CYS A 21 1.18 -25.26 -21.10
CA CYS A 21 1.87 -26.54 -20.97
C CYS A 21 1.86 -27.37 -22.24
N GLN A 22 2.59 -26.89 -23.25
CA GLN A 22 3.26 -27.77 -24.23
C GLN A 22 4.36 -26.98 -24.94
N GLU A 23 5.52 -26.88 -24.32
CA GLU A 23 6.75 -26.65 -25.10
C GLU A 23 7.06 -27.90 -25.91
N ALA A 24 6.60 -27.89 -27.15
CA ALA A 24 7.18 -28.77 -28.16
C ALA A 24 8.50 -28.13 -28.65
N PRO A 25 9.60 -28.89 -28.79
CA PRO A 25 10.82 -28.34 -29.31
C PRO A 25 10.59 -27.85 -30.75
N THR A 26 10.89 -26.57 -30.99
CA THR A 26 10.86 -25.96 -32.32
C THR A 26 11.78 -26.73 -33.25
N PRO A 27 11.28 -27.33 -34.35
CA PRO A 27 12.15 -27.87 -35.38
C PRO A 27 12.87 -26.68 -36.06
N PRO A 28 14.11 -26.87 -36.52
CA PRO A 28 14.87 -25.81 -37.19
C PRO A 28 14.13 -25.37 -38.46
N VAL A 29 13.91 -24.07 -38.56
CA VAL A 29 13.26 -23.44 -39.72
C VAL A 29 14.12 -23.69 -40.95
N ALA A 30 13.62 -24.52 -41.87
CA ALA A 30 14.21 -24.65 -43.20
C ALA A 30 13.95 -23.37 -43.99
N VAL A 31 14.96 -22.53 -44.14
CA VAL A 31 14.90 -21.34 -44.97
C VAL A 31 14.92 -21.79 -46.44
N ASP A 32 13.81 -21.49 -47.15
CA ASP A 32 13.75 -21.75 -48.57
C ASP A 32 14.70 -20.77 -49.31
N PRO A 33 15.61 -21.25 -50.21
CA PRO A 33 16.53 -20.38 -50.94
C PRO A 33 15.86 -19.54 -52.02
N ALA A 34 14.55 -19.64 -52.23
CA ALA A 34 13.84 -18.91 -53.30
C ALA A 34 13.01 -17.70 -52.82
N GLY A 35 12.90 -17.44 -51.51
CA GLY A 35 12.39 -16.14 -50.98
C GLY A 35 10.97 -15.68 -51.39
N VAL A 36 10.16 -16.54 -51.95
CA VAL A 36 8.80 -16.16 -52.38
C VAL A 36 7.79 -16.89 -51.46
N ILE A 37 7.35 -16.16 -50.45
CA ILE A 37 6.11 -16.48 -49.74
C ILE A 37 4.97 -15.84 -50.52
N ASP A 38 3.95 -16.61 -50.90
CA ASP A 38 2.74 -16.09 -51.54
C ASP A 38 1.87 -15.41 -50.44
N HIS A 39 2.01 -14.07 -50.32
CA HIS A 39 1.64 -13.27 -49.15
C HIS A 39 0.25 -12.67 -49.21
N THR A 40 -0.76 -13.33 -49.71
CA THR A 40 -2.02 -12.66 -50.00
C THR A 40 -3.14 -12.88 -48.97
N GLU A 41 -2.93 -13.64 -47.91
CA GLU A 41 -4.04 -14.05 -47.05
C GLU A 41 -4.07 -13.43 -45.66
N PHE A 42 -2.90 -13.07 -45.10
CA PHE A 42 -2.76 -12.36 -43.82
C PHE A 42 -1.77 -11.20 -44.00
N ALA A 43 -2.08 -10.07 -43.37
CA ALA A 43 -1.20 -8.88 -43.49
C ALA A 43 0.10 -9.08 -42.70
N ASP A 44 0.05 -9.81 -41.57
CA ASP A 44 1.21 -10.09 -40.72
C ASP A 44 1.77 -11.50 -41.00
N LEU A 45 3.08 -11.55 -41.33
CA LEU A 45 3.77 -12.80 -41.65
C LEU A 45 3.89 -13.77 -40.48
N ALA A 46 3.99 -13.26 -39.26
CA ALA A 46 4.07 -14.09 -38.08
C ALA A 46 2.71 -14.74 -37.79
N LEU A 47 1.62 -13.99 -38.01
CA LEU A 47 0.26 -14.52 -37.93
C LEU A 47 0.01 -15.59 -38.99
N GLU A 48 0.36 -15.34 -40.27
CA GLU A 48 0.21 -16.32 -41.33
C GLU A 48 0.98 -17.61 -41.03
N ARG A 49 2.22 -17.47 -40.58
CA ARG A 49 3.08 -18.62 -40.23
C ARG A 49 2.42 -19.46 -39.13
N ALA A 50 1.88 -18.83 -38.11
CA ALA A 50 1.20 -19.55 -37.01
C ALA A 50 -0.06 -20.29 -37.48
N VAL A 51 -0.84 -19.68 -38.36
CA VAL A 51 -2.03 -20.32 -38.97
C VAL A 51 -1.60 -21.53 -39.79
N ARG A 52 -0.53 -21.42 -40.58
CA ARG A 52 0.03 -22.53 -41.34
C ARG A 52 0.57 -23.65 -40.45
N GLU A 53 1.21 -23.30 -39.35
CA GLU A 53 1.66 -24.27 -38.34
C GLU A 53 0.45 -25.02 -37.73
N ALA A 54 -0.61 -24.30 -37.34
CA ALA A 54 -1.84 -24.91 -36.78
C ALA A 54 -2.48 -25.90 -37.77
N LEU A 55 -2.47 -25.58 -39.06
CA LEU A 55 -3.02 -26.43 -40.11
C LEU A 55 -2.05 -27.54 -40.59
N SER A 56 -0.81 -27.53 -40.11
CA SER A 56 0.28 -28.38 -40.66
C SER A 56 0.45 -28.23 -42.19
N GLN A 57 0.20 -27.01 -42.71
CA GLN A 57 0.20 -26.70 -44.15
C GLN A 57 1.21 -25.57 -44.46
N PRO A 58 2.51 -25.89 -44.59
CA PRO A 58 3.54 -24.87 -44.70
C PRO A 58 3.54 -24.10 -46.04
N ARG A 59 2.86 -24.60 -47.04
CA ARG A 59 2.80 -24.00 -48.41
C ARG A 59 1.45 -24.21 -49.07
N GLY A 60 1.21 -23.40 -50.10
CA GLY A 60 -0.01 -23.44 -50.93
C GLY A 60 -1.16 -22.60 -50.35
N PRO A 61 -2.27 -22.47 -51.11
CA PRO A 61 -3.39 -21.65 -50.72
C PRO A 61 -4.12 -22.24 -49.51
N LEU A 62 -4.56 -21.34 -48.60
CA LEU A 62 -5.36 -21.69 -47.42
C LEU A 62 -6.84 -21.59 -47.79
N SER A 63 -7.55 -22.73 -47.90
CA SER A 63 -8.97 -22.73 -48.18
C SER A 63 -9.80 -22.30 -46.99
N ALA A 64 -10.96 -21.68 -47.23
CA ALA A 64 -11.88 -21.27 -46.15
C ALA A 64 -12.30 -22.45 -45.25
N ASP A 65 -12.53 -23.63 -45.84
CA ASP A 65 -12.90 -24.84 -45.07
C ASP A 65 -11.79 -25.21 -44.07
N ARG A 66 -10.53 -25.19 -44.53
CA ARG A 66 -9.37 -25.49 -43.65
C ARG A 66 -9.18 -24.45 -42.55
N LEU A 67 -9.35 -23.15 -42.89
CA LEU A 67 -9.26 -22.09 -41.90
C LEU A 67 -10.37 -22.19 -40.85
N GLY A 68 -11.58 -22.62 -41.25
CA GLY A 68 -12.71 -22.87 -40.36
C GLY A 68 -12.54 -24.06 -39.41
N GLU A 69 -11.58 -24.97 -39.67
CA GLU A 69 -11.27 -26.09 -38.78
C GLU A 69 -10.45 -25.66 -37.54
N ILE A 70 -9.86 -24.46 -37.54
CA ILE A 70 -9.06 -23.96 -36.43
C ILE A 70 -9.98 -23.49 -35.28
N GLU A 71 -10.06 -24.28 -34.23
CA GLU A 71 -10.83 -23.91 -33.02
C GLU A 71 -9.98 -23.20 -31.97
N THR A 72 -8.67 -23.38 -32.01
CA THR A 72 -7.72 -22.80 -31.06
C THR A 72 -6.51 -22.26 -31.78
N LEU A 73 -6.14 -21.00 -31.49
CA LEU A 73 -4.92 -20.37 -32.02
C LEU A 73 -4.14 -19.72 -30.88
N SER A 74 -2.86 -20.10 -30.71
CA SER A 74 -1.94 -19.47 -29.78
C SER A 74 -0.77 -18.86 -30.56
N VAL A 75 -0.67 -17.56 -30.50
CA VAL A 75 0.35 -16.76 -31.24
C VAL A 75 0.99 -15.71 -30.33
N ALA A 76 1.06 -16.00 -29.03
CA ALA A 76 1.72 -15.13 -28.09
C ALA A 76 3.22 -14.94 -28.40
N GLN A 77 3.76 -13.75 -28.07
CA GLN A 77 5.19 -13.42 -28.17
C GLN A 77 5.77 -13.53 -29.59
N ARG A 78 5.00 -13.20 -30.62
CA ARG A 78 5.41 -13.27 -32.03
C ARG A 78 5.61 -11.91 -32.70
N ASN A 79 5.54 -10.82 -31.93
CA ASN A 79 5.63 -9.44 -32.44
C ASN A 79 4.60 -9.11 -33.53
N ILE A 80 3.40 -9.69 -33.44
CA ILE A 80 2.31 -9.43 -34.39
C ILE A 80 1.83 -7.98 -34.18
N VAL A 81 1.62 -7.29 -35.29
CA VAL A 81 1.12 -5.89 -35.31
C VAL A 81 -0.25 -5.81 -35.95
N ASP A 82 -0.49 -6.55 -37.02
CA ASP A 82 -1.71 -6.47 -37.85
C ASP A 82 -2.46 -7.81 -37.84
N LEU A 83 -3.73 -7.75 -37.43
CA LEU A 83 -4.61 -8.92 -37.38
C LEU A 83 -5.40 -9.16 -38.67
N ALA A 84 -5.24 -8.34 -39.73
CA ALA A 84 -5.99 -8.51 -40.96
C ALA A 84 -5.79 -9.91 -41.57
N GLY A 85 -6.87 -10.60 -41.87
CA GLY A 85 -6.90 -12.01 -42.29
C GLY A 85 -7.42 -12.96 -41.20
N ILE A 86 -7.32 -12.59 -39.90
CA ILE A 86 -7.79 -13.44 -38.79
C ILE A 86 -9.30 -13.66 -38.83
N GLU A 87 -10.05 -12.71 -39.41
CA GLU A 87 -11.51 -12.81 -39.58
C GLU A 87 -11.97 -14.01 -40.41
N ARG A 88 -11.04 -14.66 -41.12
CA ARG A 88 -11.28 -15.87 -41.90
C ARG A 88 -11.31 -17.15 -41.05
N LEU A 89 -10.83 -17.10 -39.80
CA LEU A 89 -10.76 -18.21 -38.90
C LEU A 89 -12.10 -18.38 -38.14
N THR A 90 -13.16 -18.60 -38.86
CA THR A 90 -14.54 -18.57 -38.34
C THR A 90 -14.88 -19.66 -37.32
N GLY A 91 -14.04 -20.71 -37.23
CA GLY A 91 -14.19 -21.78 -36.24
C GLY A 91 -13.60 -21.49 -34.86
N LEU A 92 -12.90 -20.34 -34.71
CA LEU A 92 -12.16 -20.03 -33.49
C LEU A 92 -13.09 -19.91 -32.27
N ARG A 93 -12.67 -20.58 -31.20
CA ARG A 93 -13.29 -20.54 -29.87
C ARG A 93 -12.32 -20.02 -28.81
N ARG A 94 -11.03 -20.26 -29.01
CA ARG A 94 -9.97 -19.84 -28.08
C ARG A 94 -8.83 -19.19 -28.83
N MET A 95 -8.43 -18.00 -28.38
CA MET A 95 -7.28 -17.27 -28.93
C MET A 95 -6.39 -16.78 -27.81
N ASP A 96 -5.10 -16.96 -28.02
CA ASP A 96 -4.04 -16.34 -27.25
C ASP A 96 -3.19 -15.49 -28.19
N LEU A 97 -3.35 -14.17 -28.05
CA LEU A 97 -2.68 -13.11 -28.80
C LEU A 97 -1.79 -12.27 -27.87
N GLY A 98 -1.50 -12.77 -26.67
CA GLY A 98 -0.75 -12.05 -25.64
C GLY A 98 0.69 -11.74 -26.04
N ALA A 99 1.28 -10.71 -25.43
CA ALA A 99 2.66 -10.29 -25.62
C ALA A 99 3.02 -10.07 -27.09
N ASN A 100 2.21 -9.24 -27.78
CA ASN A 100 2.42 -8.81 -29.15
C ASN A 100 2.49 -7.27 -29.22
N ARG A 101 2.19 -6.67 -30.37
CA ARG A 101 2.18 -5.23 -30.59
C ARG A 101 0.89 -4.79 -31.28
N ILE A 102 -0.22 -5.45 -30.93
CA ILE A 102 -1.53 -5.24 -31.52
C ILE A 102 -2.12 -3.96 -30.94
N SER A 103 -2.57 -3.06 -31.84
CA SER A 103 -3.31 -1.86 -31.46
C SER A 103 -4.72 -1.82 -32.03
N ASP A 104 -4.97 -2.50 -33.17
CA ASP A 104 -6.28 -2.58 -33.81
C ASP A 104 -6.86 -4.00 -33.69
N VAL A 105 -7.99 -4.10 -32.97
CA VAL A 105 -8.72 -5.36 -32.77
C VAL A 105 -9.97 -5.46 -33.65
N THR A 106 -10.14 -4.55 -34.61
CA THR A 106 -11.29 -4.55 -35.55
C THR A 106 -11.48 -5.88 -36.27
N PRO A 107 -10.41 -6.57 -36.76
CA PRO A 107 -10.57 -7.85 -37.45
C PRO A 107 -11.20 -8.96 -36.57
N LEU A 108 -11.15 -8.83 -35.24
CA LEU A 108 -11.77 -9.81 -34.33
C LEU A 108 -13.30 -9.69 -34.26
N SER A 109 -13.87 -8.56 -34.65
CA SER A 109 -15.29 -8.21 -34.42
C SER A 109 -16.30 -9.20 -35.04
N VAL A 110 -15.90 -9.97 -36.04
CA VAL A 110 -16.77 -10.95 -36.73
C VAL A 110 -16.70 -12.36 -36.14
N LEU A 111 -15.77 -12.60 -35.24
CA LEU A 111 -15.52 -13.94 -34.66
C LEU A 111 -16.40 -14.19 -33.43
N SER A 112 -17.72 -14.16 -33.65
CA SER A 112 -18.73 -14.20 -32.57
C SER A 112 -18.71 -15.48 -31.70
N ASP A 113 -18.13 -16.57 -32.20
CA ASP A 113 -18.07 -17.86 -31.52
C ASP A 113 -16.89 -17.99 -30.53
N VAL A 114 -16.04 -16.98 -30.46
CA VAL A 114 -14.90 -16.93 -29.52
C VAL A 114 -15.42 -16.87 -28.08
N GLN A 115 -14.90 -17.78 -27.28
CA GLN A 115 -15.27 -17.94 -25.88
C GLN A 115 -14.16 -17.48 -24.92
N GLN A 116 -12.89 -17.64 -25.34
CA GLN A 116 -11.72 -17.25 -24.55
C GLN A 116 -10.77 -16.46 -25.42
N LEU A 117 -10.39 -15.28 -24.95
CA LEU A 117 -9.52 -14.37 -25.68
C LEU A 117 -8.50 -13.78 -24.71
N ASP A 118 -7.24 -13.97 -25.03
CA ASP A 118 -6.11 -13.29 -24.38
C ASP A 118 -5.50 -12.26 -25.34
N LEU A 119 -5.52 -11.00 -24.93
CA LEU A 119 -4.92 -9.84 -25.58
C LEU A 119 -3.98 -9.10 -24.64
N SER A 120 -3.52 -9.75 -23.60
CA SER A 120 -2.61 -9.15 -22.60
C SER A 120 -1.28 -8.72 -23.23
N ASP A 121 -0.66 -7.68 -22.65
CA ASP A 121 0.66 -7.18 -23.07
C ASP A 121 0.68 -6.83 -24.57
N ASN A 122 -0.14 -5.80 -24.94
CA ASN A 122 -0.29 -5.26 -26.27
C ASN A 122 -0.38 -3.71 -26.21
N ASP A 123 -0.61 -3.05 -27.37
CA ASP A 123 -0.70 -1.59 -27.50
C ASP A 123 -2.16 -1.13 -27.68
N ILE A 124 -3.16 -1.84 -27.09
CA ILE A 124 -4.60 -1.63 -27.36
C ILE A 124 -5.11 -0.44 -26.54
N ARG A 125 -5.85 0.46 -27.21
CA ARG A 125 -6.58 1.58 -26.57
C ARG A 125 -8.08 1.49 -26.79
N ASP A 126 -8.51 1.09 -28.01
CA ASP A 126 -9.92 0.96 -28.38
C ASP A 126 -10.33 -0.50 -28.43
N ILE A 127 -11.25 -0.87 -27.55
CA ILE A 127 -11.84 -2.20 -27.48
C ILE A 127 -13.29 -2.23 -28.05
N GLY A 128 -13.72 -1.16 -28.70
CA GLY A 128 -15.05 -1.04 -29.34
C GLY A 128 -15.46 -2.27 -30.17
N PRO A 129 -14.56 -2.78 -31.05
CA PRO A 129 -14.83 -3.97 -31.85
C PRO A 129 -15.17 -5.24 -31.08
N LEU A 130 -14.63 -5.39 -29.83
CA LEU A 130 -14.88 -6.56 -28.99
C LEU A 130 -16.33 -6.68 -28.50
N SER A 131 -17.12 -5.59 -28.59
CA SER A 131 -18.54 -5.57 -28.19
C SER A 131 -19.40 -6.59 -28.94
N GLN A 132 -18.94 -7.06 -30.09
CA GLN A 132 -19.61 -8.05 -30.91
C GLN A 132 -19.39 -9.50 -30.42
N LEU A 133 -18.36 -9.74 -29.61
CA LEU A 133 -17.96 -11.08 -29.15
C LEU A 133 -18.80 -11.55 -27.94
N GLN A 134 -20.13 -11.60 -28.11
CA GLN A 134 -21.06 -11.86 -27.01
C GLN A 134 -20.97 -13.29 -26.43
N GLY A 135 -20.24 -14.19 -27.10
CA GLY A 135 -19.94 -15.54 -26.63
C GLY A 135 -18.80 -15.62 -25.59
N LEU A 136 -18.05 -14.53 -25.38
CA LEU A 136 -16.89 -14.52 -24.47
C LEU A 136 -17.30 -14.85 -23.03
N ASN A 137 -16.59 -15.82 -22.46
CA ASN A 137 -16.69 -16.18 -21.04
C ASN A 137 -15.40 -15.85 -20.26
N ALA A 138 -14.25 -15.75 -20.93
CA ALA A 138 -12.99 -15.31 -20.37
C ALA A 138 -12.29 -14.32 -21.30
N LEU A 139 -11.85 -13.17 -20.77
CA LEU A 139 -11.17 -12.11 -21.48
C LEU A 139 -10.04 -11.57 -20.64
N SER A 140 -8.82 -11.54 -21.21
CA SER A 140 -7.68 -10.84 -20.67
C SER A 140 -7.31 -9.68 -21.58
N LEU A 141 -7.19 -8.51 -20.99
CA LEU A 141 -6.77 -7.24 -21.58
C LEU A 141 -5.72 -6.55 -20.70
N SER A 142 -5.07 -7.32 -19.81
CA SER A 142 -4.05 -6.73 -18.93
C SER A 142 -2.87 -6.15 -19.72
N ASP A 143 -2.19 -5.18 -19.12
CA ASP A 143 -0.99 -4.61 -19.71
C ASP A 143 -1.26 -4.01 -21.11
N ASN A 144 -2.20 -3.07 -21.16
CA ASN A 144 -2.60 -2.31 -22.35
C ASN A 144 -2.77 -0.82 -21.99
N GLU A 145 -3.29 -0.01 -22.92
CA GLU A 145 -3.50 1.43 -22.73
C GLU A 145 -5.00 1.81 -22.71
N ILE A 146 -5.84 0.94 -22.15
CA ILE A 146 -7.30 1.08 -22.18
C ILE A 146 -7.77 2.09 -21.12
N VAL A 147 -8.66 3.01 -21.54
CA VAL A 147 -9.32 3.98 -20.66
C VAL A 147 -10.82 3.71 -20.57
N ASP A 148 -11.47 3.46 -21.72
CA ASP A 148 -12.91 3.26 -21.84
C ASP A 148 -13.25 1.78 -22.04
N ILE A 149 -14.13 1.27 -21.19
CA ILE A 149 -14.60 -0.12 -21.21
C ILE A 149 -16.09 -0.27 -21.52
N GLU A 150 -16.73 0.77 -22.10
CA GLU A 150 -18.16 0.72 -22.48
C GLU A 150 -18.47 -0.47 -23.41
N ALA A 151 -17.52 -0.85 -24.25
CA ALA A 151 -17.62 -1.99 -25.16
C ALA A 151 -17.82 -3.35 -24.44
N LEU A 152 -17.51 -3.45 -23.16
CA LEU A 152 -17.72 -4.67 -22.38
C LEU A 152 -19.18 -4.89 -21.96
N ARG A 153 -20.02 -3.84 -21.96
CA ARG A 153 -21.40 -3.88 -21.48
C ARG A 153 -22.27 -4.98 -22.10
N PRO A 154 -22.18 -5.33 -23.40
CA PRO A 154 -22.94 -6.41 -24.01
C PRO A 154 -22.40 -7.83 -23.70
N LEU A 155 -21.17 -7.98 -23.19
CA LEU A 155 -20.49 -9.27 -23.01
C LEU A 155 -20.98 -10.03 -21.74
N ARG A 156 -22.27 -10.26 -21.65
CA ARG A 156 -22.96 -10.75 -20.45
C ARG A 156 -22.64 -12.20 -20.09
N GLN A 157 -21.89 -12.92 -20.92
CA GLN A 157 -21.43 -14.28 -20.64
C GLN A 157 -20.11 -14.32 -19.86
N LEU A 158 -19.40 -13.18 -19.72
CA LEU A 158 -18.12 -13.10 -19.01
C LEU A 158 -18.26 -13.59 -17.57
N THR A 159 -17.36 -14.49 -17.21
CA THR A 159 -17.16 -15.03 -15.87
C THR A 159 -15.79 -14.65 -15.31
N HIS A 160 -14.80 -14.43 -16.18
CA HIS A 160 -13.43 -14.07 -15.86
C HIS A 160 -13.02 -12.87 -16.70
N LEU A 161 -12.51 -11.82 -16.04
CA LEU A 161 -12.08 -10.60 -16.69
C LEU A 161 -10.81 -10.08 -16.03
N ASN A 162 -9.75 -9.93 -16.84
CA ASN A 162 -8.51 -9.32 -16.41
C ASN A 162 -8.31 -8.00 -17.16
N LEU A 163 -8.24 -6.90 -16.41
CA LEU A 163 -8.01 -5.52 -16.87
C LEU A 163 -6.83 -4.86 -16.15
N GLN A 164 -5.98 -5.65 -15.51
CA GLN A 164 -4.81 -5.17 -14.77
C GLN A 164 -3.92 -4.28 -15.65
N ASN A 165 -3.23 -3.29 -15.03
CA ASN A 165 -2.26 -2.42 -15.69
C ASN A 165 -2.85 -1.72 -16.94
N ASN A 166 -3.91 -0.95 -16.72
CA ASN A 166 -4.53 -0.08 -17.72
C ASN A 166 -4.72 1.34 -17.15
N ALA A 167 -5.47 2.22 -17.84
CA ALA A 167 -5.76 3.57 -17.38
C ALA A 167 -7.26 3.79 -17.10
N ILE A 168 -7.95 2.76 -16.61
CA ILE A 168 -9.42 2.76 -16.44
C ILE A 168 -9.78 3.59 -15.21
N VAL A 169 -10.77 4.48 -15.38
CA VAL A 169 -11.34 5.32 -14.30
C VAL A 169 -12.76 4.88 -13.97
N ASP A 170 -13.61 4.71 -14.99
CA ASP A 170 -15.02 4.36 -14.85
C ASP A 170 -15.26 2.87 -15.11
N ILE A 171 -15.75 2.18 -14.08
CA ILE A 171 -16.14 0.76 -14.16
C ILE A 171 -17.65 0.55 -14.19
N GLY A 172 -18.44 1.61 -14.40
CA GLY A 172 -19.90 1.54 -14.57
C GLY A 172 -20.38 0.48 -15.56
N PRO A 173 -19.70 0.25 -16.70
CA PRO A 173 -20.05 -0.83 -17.63
C PRO A 173 -20.08 -2.22 -17.03
N LEU A 174 -19.22 -2.51 -16.02
CA LEU A 174 -19.15 -3.84 -15.38
C LEU A 174 -20.41 -4.23 -14.64
N ALA A 175 -21.24 -3.28 -14.20
CA ALA A 175 -22.49 -3.55 -13.48
C ALA A 175 -23.47 -4.44 -14.28
N SER A 176 -23.35 -4.47 -15.62
CA SER A 176 -24.16 -5.31 -16.50
C SER A 176 -23.71 -6.77 -16.57
N LEU A 177 -22.48 -7.08 -16.16
CA LEU A 177 -21.80 -8.37 -16.32
C LEU A 177 -22.08 -9.32 -15.16
N ARG A 178 -23.33 -9.60 -14.92
CA ARG A 178 -23.82 -10.29 -13.70
C ARG A 178 -23.34 -11.74 -13.52
N ARG A 179 -22.61 -12.29 -14.49
CA ARG A 179 -22.00 -13.62 -14.40
C ARG A 179 -20.55 -13.60 -13.95
N LEU A 180 -19.93 -12.42 -13.81
CA LEU A 180 -18.56 -12.29 -13.36
C LEU A 180 -18.37 -12.93 -11.99
N ARG A 181 -17.30 -13.70 -11.90
CA ARG A 181 -16.83 -14.39 -10.69
C ARG A 181 -15.45 -13.90 -10.27
N LEU A 182 -14.56 -13.75 -11.23
CA LEU A 182 -13.18 -13.32 -11.03
C LEU A 182 -12.93 -12.06 -11.83
N ILE A 183 -12.46 -11.01 -11.16
CA ILE A 183 -12.11 -9.74 -11.80
C ILE A 183 -10.75 -9.29 -11.26
N ASN A 184 -9.84 -9.00 -12.18
CA ASN A 184 -8.61 -8.30 -11.84
C ASN A 184 -8.64 -6.88 -12.42
N LEU A 185 -8.57 -5.88 -11.54
CA LEU A 185 -8.55 -4.45 -11.84
C LEU A 185 -7.29 -3.77 -11.29
N ASP A 186 -6.28 -4.53 -10.88
CA ASP A 186 -5.04 -3.98 -10.30
C ASP A 186 -4.41 -2.91 -11.20
N ASN A 187 -3.80 -1.90 -10.57
CA ASN A 187 -3.03 -0.87 -11.25
C ASN A 187 -3.84 -0.14 -12.35
N ASN A 188 -4.98 0.42 -11.94
CA ASN A 188 -5.80 1.31 -12.75
C ASN A 188 -5.98 2.66 -12.02
N GLN A 189 -6.95 3.49 -12.44
CA GLN A 189 -7.24 4.79 -11.86
C GLN A 189 -8.65 4.85 -11.23
N ILE A 190 -9.15 3.70 -10.76
CA ILE A 190 -10.50 3.54 -10.25
C ILE A 190 -10.62 4.20 -8.88
N ARG A 191 -11.66 5.01 -8.69
CA ARG A 191 -12.00 5.64 -7.41
C ARG A 191 -13.30 5.13 -6.82
N ASP A 192 -14.28 4.82 -7.67
CA ASP A 192 -15.61 4.37 -7.30
C ASP A 192 -15.81 2.92 -7.71
N ILE A 193 -16.10 2.06 -6.74
CA ILE A 193 -16.36 0.63 -6.94
C ILE A 193 -17.83 0.24 -6.73
N GLU A 194 -18.73 1.22 -6.52
CA GLU A 194 -20.18 0.97 -6.35
C GLU A 194 -20.76 0.09 -7.47
N PRO A 195 -20.34 0.22 -8.76
CA PRO A 195 -20.83 -0.67 -9.82
C PRO A 195 -20.64 -2.16 -9.56
N LEU A 196 -19.64 -2.57 -8.76
CA LEU A 196 -19.39 -3.97 -8.40
C LEU A 196 -20.43 -4.53 -7.44
N SER A 197 -21.20 -3.69 -6.77
CA SER A 197 -22.30 -4.08 -5.89
C SER A 197 -23.38 -4.91 -6.63
N ALA A 198 -23.54 -4.67 -7.94
CA ALA A 198 -24.46 -5.39 -8.80
C ALA A 198 -24.04 -6.84 -9.10
N LEU A 199 -22.77 -7.20 -8.89
CA LEU A 199 -22.16 -8.47 -9.26
C LEU A 199 -22.35 -9.51 -8.14
N ARG A 200 -23.50 -10.18 -8.16
CA ARG A 200 -23.88 -11.12 -7.08
C ARG A 200 -23.14 -12.46 -7.10
N LEU A 201 -22.50 -12.81 -8.20
CA LEU A 201 -21.72 -14.04 -8.35
C LEU A 201 -20.22 -13.82 -8.20
N LEU A 202 -19.79 -12.57 -7.91
CA LEU A 202 -18.39 -12.24 -7.70
C LEU A 202 -17.88 -13.01 -6.48
N THR A 203 -16.73 -13.68 -6.64
CA THR A 203 -16.03 -14.43 -5.59
C THR A 203 -14.67 -13.85 -5.29
N ASP A 204 -13.97 -13.34 -6.31
CA ASP A 204 -12.59 -12.86 -6.19
C ASP A 204 -12.42 -11.55 -6.96
N LEU A 205 -11.79 -10.58 -6.32
CA LEU A 205 -11.61 -9.22 -6.82
C LEU A 205 -10.22 -8.70 -6.47
N GLU A 206 -9.40 -8.39 -7.48
CA GLU A 206 -8.12 -7.71 -7.33
C GLU A 206 -8.31 -6.21 -7.62
N LEU A 207 -7.92 -5.34 -6.68
CA LEU A 207 -8.08 -3.87 -6.76
C LEU A 207 -6.82 -3.10 -6.37
N SER A 208 -5.69 -3.78 -6.19
CA SER A 208 -4.44 -3.16 -5.77
C SER A 208 -4.00 -2.08 -6.77
N GLY A 209 -3.37 -1.01 -6.28
CA GLY A 209 -2.86 0.02 -7.17
C GLY A 209 -3.93 0.98 -7.75
N ASN A 210 -5.12 1.06 -7.14
CA ASN A 210 -6.17 2.00 -7.51
C ASN A 210 -6.35 3.10 -6.44
N PRO A 211 -6.63 4.37 -6.82
CA PRO A 211 -6.90 5.46 -5.88
C PRO A 211 -8.34 5.45 -5.35
N LEU A 212 -8.76 4.35 -4.69
CA LEU A 212 -10.12 4.14 -4.21
C LEU A 212 -10.54 5.24 -3.21
N ALA A 213 -11.75 5.78 -3.36
CA ALA A 213 -12.25 6.84 -2.51
C ALA A 213 -13.09 6.33 -1.32
N ASP A 214 -13.69 5.13 -1.44
CA ASP A 214 -14.62 4.59 -0.46
C ASP A 214 -14.25 3.16 -0.07
N ILE A 215 -13.84 2.99 1.19
CA ILE A 215 -13.50 1.68 1.77
C ILE A 215 -14.74 0.92 2.22
N ASP A 216 -15.83 1.60 2.56
CA ASP A 216 -17.07 0.97 3.05
C ASP A 216 -17.68 0.05 1.98
N ALA A 217 -17.49 0.39 0.71
CA ALA A 217 -17.90 -0.44 -0.42
C ALA A 217 -17.12 -1.77 -0.46
N ILE A 218 -15.82 -1.77 -0.12
CA ILE A 218 -15.00 -2.98 -0.01
C ILE A 218 -15.53 -3.88 1.11
N GLU A 219 -15.72 -3.33 2.32
CA GLU A 219 -16.27 -4.10 3.43
C GLU A 219 -17.65 -4.70 3.11
N SER A 220 -18.45 -4.00 2.30
CA SER A 220 -19.74 -4.51 1.84
C SER A 220 -19.60 -5.74 0.94
N LEU A 221 -18.57 -5.77 0.07
CA LEU A 221 -18.25 -6.91 -0.78
C LEU A 221 -17.72 -8.09 0.06
N GLU A 222 -16.81 -7.84 1.00
CA GLU A 222 -16.24 -8.85 1.90
C GLU A 222 -17.31 -9.48 2.79
N ARG A 223 -18.26 -8.68 3.33
CA ARG A 223 -19.42 -9.21 4.08
C ARG A 223 -20.32 -10.12 3.26
N ARG A 224 -20.29 -10.00 1.93
CA ARG A 224 -20.98 -10.90 1.00
C ARG A 224 -20.18 -12.17 0.68
N GLY A 225 -18.95 -12.30 1.19
CA GLY A 225 -18.05 -13.43 0.97
C GLY A 225 -17.15 -13.27 -0.26
N VAL A 226 -17.05 -12.07 -0.85
CA VAL A 226 -16.09 -11.79 -1.91
C VAL A 226 -14.70 -11.71 -1.29
N GLN A 227 -13.73 -12.41 -1.87
CA GLN A 227 -12.32 -12.23 -1.51
C GLN A 227 -11.81 -10.98 -2.24
N VAL A 228 -11.58 -9.91 -1.50
CA VAL A 228 -11.09 -8.65 -2.07
C VAL A 228 -9.62 -8.51 -1.73
N HIS A 229 -8.78 -8.47 -2.77
CA HIS A 229 -7.37 -8.18 -2.66
C HIS A 229 -7.14 -6.76 -3.12
N TYR A 230 -6.85 -5.87 -2.20
CA TYR A 230 -6.53 -4.50 -2.54
C TYR A 230 -5.31 -4.05 -1.76
N TYR A 231 -4.39 -3.47 -2.49
CA TYR A 231 -3.33 -2.65 -1.95
C TYR A 231 -3.59 -1.25 -2.49
N MET A 232 -3.96 -0.36 -1.61
CA MET A 232 -3.97 1.04 -2.00
C MET A 232 -2.53 1.51 -2.05
N PRO A 233 -2.04 2.06 -3.17
CA PRO A 233 -0.98 3.03 -3.11
C PRO A 233 -1.61 4.30 -2.52
N PHE A 234 -1.91 4.24 -1.24
CA PHE A 234 -2.17 5.43 -0.47
C PHE A 234 -0.87 6.24 -0.51
N GLU A 235 -0.97 7.53 -0.72
CA GLU A 235 -0.15 8.38 0.11
C GLU A 235 -0.46 7.92 1.53
N SER A 236 0.40 7.10 2.06
CA SER A 236 0.27 6.58 3.41
C SER A 236 -0.02 7.78 4.30
N PRO A 237 -1.03 7.76 5.18
CA PRO A 237 -1.21 8.86 6.11
C PRO A 237 0.01 9.01 7.02
N PHE A 238 0.90 8.01 6.99
CA PHE A 238 2.13 7.98 7.76
C PHE A 238 3.30 8.56 6.96
N ASP A 239 4.21 9.19 7.65
CA ASP A 239 5.57 9.39 7.16
C ASP A 239 6.17 8.05 6.70
N ALA A 240 6.96 8.05 5.62
CA ALA A 240 7.47 6.81 5.02
C ALA A 240 8.31 5.97 6.00
N ALA A 241 9.14 6.63 6.84
CA ALA A 241 9.94 5.94 7.85
C ALA A 241 9.07 5.42 9.01
N LEU A 242 8.05 6.18 9.40
CA LEU A 242 7.07 5.78 10.41
C LEU A 242 6.27 4.58 9.92
N GLU A 243 5.86 4.56 8.65
CA GLU A 243 5.15 3.43 8.05
C GLU A 243 6.00 2.16 8.03
N GLU A 244 7.29 2.27 7.67
CA GLU A 244 8.20 1.12 7.67
C GLU A 244 8.32 0.51 9.08
N ASP A 245 8.47 1.34 10.11
CA ASP A 245 8.52 0.89 11.50
C ASP A 245 7.19 0.26 11.96
N ILE A 246 6.03 0.82 11.59
CA ILE A 246 4.72 0.23 11.86
C ILE A 246 4.60 -1.14 11.19
N ARG A 247 4.97 -1.25 9.92
CA ARG A 247 4.97 -2.52 9.18
C ARG A 247 5.85 -3.57 9.81
N ALA A 248 7.03 -3.17 10.29
CA ALA A 248 7.95 -4.06 11.01
C ALA A 248 7.31 -4.61 12.28
N HIS A 249 6.62 -3.77 13.07
CA HIS A 249 5.92 -4.17 14.29
C HIS A 249 4.68 -5.05 14.02
N LEU A 250 4.09 -4.94 12.82
CA LEU A 250 3.03 -5.81 12.33
C LEU A 250 3.57 -7.09 11.66
N GLY A 251 4.77 -7.53 12.00
CA GLY A 251 5.35 -8.78 11.50
C GLY A 251 5.89 -8.71 10.07
N GLY A 252 6.24 -7.52 9.59
CA GLY A 252 6.71 -7.29 8.21
C GLY A 252 5.57 -7.27 7.18
N LEU A 253 4.42 -6.77 7.59
CA LEU A 253 3.22 -6.66 6.77
C LEU A 253 3.51 -6.06 5.40
N LYS A 254 3.11 -6.74 4.33
CA LYS A 254 3.26 -6.28 2.94
C LYS A 254 1.95 -5.77 2.32
N GLY A 255 0.85 -5.99 3.02
CA GLY A 255 -0.49 -5.54 2.61
C GLY A 255 -0.87 -4.17 3.18
N PRO A 256 -2.14 -3.77 3.05
CA PRO A 256 -2.65 -2.53 3.62
C PRO A 256 -2.58 -2.55 5.15
N ILE A 257 -2.31 -1.37 5.73
CA ILE A 257 -2.37 -1.17 7.17
C ILE A 257 -3.80 -0.77 7.51
N THR A 258 -4.61 -1.71 7.98
CA THR A 258 -6.00 -1.46 8.40
C THR A 258 -6.07 -0.91 9.83
N ASN A 259 -7.18 -0.28 10.22
CA ASN A 259 -7.38 0.18 11.58
C ASN A 259 -7.35 -0.98 12.59
N ASP A 260 -7.93 -2.12 12.26
CA ASP A 260 -7.92 -3.31 13.13
C ASP A 260 -6.49 -3.78 13.44
N LEU A 261 -5.59 -3.73 12.45
CA LEU A 261 -4.17 -4.05 12.66
C LEU A 261 -3.48 -2.99 13.52
N LEU A 262 -3.76 -1.70 13.30
CA LEU A 262 -3.21 -0.61 14.11
C LEU A 262 -3.67 -0.70 15.56
N GLU A 263 -4.90 -1.11 15.81
CA GLU A 263 -5.44 -1.32 17.15
C GLU A 263 -4.78 -2.46 17.93
N THR A 264 -4.08 -3.37 17.25
CA THR A 264 -3.29 -4.42 17.92
C THR A 264 -1.98 -3.91 18.46
N LEU A 265 -1.51 -2.72 18.02
CA LEU A 265 -0.23 -2.17 18.44
C LEU A 265 -0.36 -1.45 19.79
N SER A 266 0.30 -1.98 20.80
CA SER A 266 0.46 -1.34 22.10
C SER A 266 1.85 -0.73 22.31
N PHE A 267 2.81 -1.03 21.44
CA PHE A 267 4.20 -0.61 21.48
C PHE A 267 4.70 -0.25 20.08
N LEU A 268 5.40 0.89 19.98
CA LEU A 268 6.09 1.30 18.76
C LEU A 268 7.46 1.89 19.12
N ASN A 269 8.50 1.36 18.49
CA ASN A 269 9.85 1.91 18.55
C ASN A 269 10.29 2.25 17.12
N THR A 270 10.61 3.51 16.88
CA THR A 270 11.02 3.97 15.57
C THR A 270 12.54 3.95 15.44
N THR A 271 13.00 3.59 14.26
CA THR A 271 14.42 3.46 13.93
C THR A 271 14.83 4.38 12.79
N GLY A 272 13.85 4.93 12.07
CA GLY A 272 14.05 5.77 10.89
C GLY A 272 14.10 7.27 11.19
N ALA A 273 14.47 8.06 10.20
CA ALA A 273 14.44 9.50 10.24
C ALA A 273 13.04 10.02 9.93
N ILE A 274 12.15 10.01 10.93
CA ILE A 274 10.76 10.45 10.81
C ILE A 274 10.74 11.98 10.66
N GLN A 275 10.03 12.48 9.65
CA GLN A 275 9.86 13.92 9.41
C GLN A 275 8.48 14.44 9.79
N SER A 276 7.53 13.56 9.99
CA SER A 276 6.16 13.88 10.39
C SER A 276 5.55 12.77 11.22
N LEU A 277 4.71 13.13 12.19
CA LEU A 277 3.88 12.19 12.95
C LEU A 277 2.49 12.00 12.34
N SER A 278 2.32 12.39 11.08
CA SER A 278 1.05 12.22 10.37
C SER A 278 0.58 10.76 10.44
N GLY A 279 -0.69 10.55 10.75
CA GLY A 279 -1.31 9.23 10.85
C GLY A 279 -1.10 8.48 12.17
N ILE A 280 -0.18 8.91 13.04
CA ILE A 280 0.08 8.23 14.33
C ILE A 280 -1.13 8.26 15.27
N ASP A 281 -2.01 9.24 15.08
CA ASP A 281 -3.29 9.41 15.80
C ASP A 281 -4.24 8.20 15.66
N ARG A 282 -4.01 7.34 14.64
CA ARG A 282 -4.76 6.09 14.44
C ARG A 282 -4.32 4.95 15.37
N LEU A 283 -3.16 5.07 16.03
CA LEU A 283 -2.63 4.07 16.97
C LEU A 283 -3.24 4.22 18.38
N ILE A 284 -4.56 4.25 18.48
CA ILE A 284 -5.33 4.61 19.68
C ILE A 284 -5.09 3.71 20.89
N ASN A 285 -4.55 2.52 20.68
CA ASN A 285 -4.24 1.55 21.73
C ASN A 285 -2.76 1.57 22.17
N LEU A 286 -1.97 2.50 21.63
CA LEU A 286 -0.55 2.58 21.94
C LEU A 286 -0.32 2.95 23.42
N GLU A 287 0.46 2.13 24.12
CA GLU A 287 0.85 2.35 25.50
C GLU A 287 2.30 2.85 25.64
N ALA A 288 3.18 2.52 24.68
CA ALA A 288 4.57 2.97 24.68
C ALA A 288 5.04 3.36 23.28
N LEU A 289 5.63 4.57 23.20
CA LEU A 289 6.17 5.15 21.97
C LEU A 289 7.59 5.64 22.19
N PHE A 290 8.53 5.12 21.39
CA PHE A 290 9.93 5.52 21.40
C PHE A 290 10.32 6.06 20.05
N ILE A 291 10.58 7.37 19.96
CA ILE A 291 11.03 8.04 18.75
C ILE A 291 12.50 8.40 18.94
N ARG A 292 13.35 7.82 18.11
CA ARG A 292 14.79 8.02 18.15
C ARG A 292 15.29 8.45 16.80
N PHE A 293 16.07 9.53 16.77
CA PHE A 293 16.76 9.96 15.56
C PHE A 293 18.16 9.32 15.52
N SER A 294 18.58 8.93 14.32
CA SER A 294 19.97 8.48 14.11
C SER A 294 20.92 9.67 14.26
N SER A 295 21.97 9.52 15.02
CA SER A 295 22.98 10.56 15.28
C SER A 295 23.88 10.94 14.10
N SER A 296 23.58 10.48 12.89
CA SER A 296 24.35 10.75 11.67
C SER A 296 23.77 11.93 10.88
N GLY A 297 23.96 13.16 11.40
CA GLY A 297 23.98 14.44 10.68
C GLY A 297 22.72 14.87 9.90
N GLU A 298 22.26 16.10 10.12
CA GLU A 298 21.34 16.90 9.27
C GLU A 298 19.94 16.35 8.96
N VAL A 299 19.34 15.53 9.80
CA VAL A 299 17.93 15.23 9.66
C VAL A 299 17.14 16.23 10.51
N GLN A 300 16.45 17.17 9.85
CA GLN A 300 15.40 17.94 10.50
C GLN A 300 14.29 16.94 10.85
N GLY A 301 14.13 16.62 12.14
CA GLY A 301 12.98 15.88 12.64
C GLY A 301 11.69 16.71 12.53
N PHE A 302 10.59 16.14 12.95
CA PHE A 302 9.36 16.89 13.14
C PHE A 302 9.47 17.80 14.36
N SER A 303 8.73 18.93 14.37
CA SER A 303 8.56 19.80 15.54
C SER A 303 7.14 19.73 16.11
N ASP A 304 6.18 19.37 15.27
CA ASP A 304 4.76 19.26 15.62
C ASP A 304 4.44 17.86 16.18
N ILE A 305 4.02 17.83 17.46
CA ILE A 305 3.52 16.64 18.15
C ILE A 305 2.00 16.62 18.33
N THR A 306 1.27 17.50 17.64
CA THR A 306 -0.19 17.57 17.71
C THR A 306 -0.87 16.21 17.42
N PRO A 307 -0.39 15.38 16.47
CA PRO A 307 -0.99 14.07 16.23
C PRO A 307 -0.95 13.11 17.43
N LEU A 308 -0.02 13.32 18.39
CA LEU A 308 0.02 12.50 19.61
C LEU A 308 -1.17 12.72 20.55
N SER A 309 -1.87 13.84 20.44
CA SER A 309 -2.97 14.20 21.35
C SER A 309 -4.12 13.18 21.46
N SER A 310 -4.25 12.30 20.43
CA SER A 310 -5.24 11.22 20.38
C SER A 310 -4.80 9.97 21.15
N LEU A 311 -3.51 9.82 21.47
CA LEU A 311 -2.95 8.62 22.10
C LEU A 311 -3.15 8.60 23.61
N ARG A 312 -4.40 8.60 24.04
CA ARG A 312 -4.79 8.78 25.45
C ARG A 312 -4.44 7.60 26.36
N LYS A 313 -4.06 6.44 25.82
CA LYS A 313 -3.61 5.27 26.58
C LYS A 313 -2.10 5.24 26.80
N LEU A 314 -1.37 6.22 26.27
CA LEU A 314 0.07 6.25 26.33
C LEU A 314 0.56 6.37 27.76
N LYS A 315 1.46 5.47 28.16
CA LYS A 315 2.11 5.39 29.47
C LYS A 315 3.58 5.82 29.40
N VAL A 316 4.23 5.53 28.27
CA VAL A 316 5.64 5.82 28.03
C VAL A 316 5.82 6.58 26.73
N LEU A 317 6.43 7.75 26.79
CA LEU A 317 6.80 8.55 25.63
C LEU A 317 8.28 8.93 25.69
N THR A 318 9.02 8.58 24.65
CA THR A 318 10.39 9.05 24.43
C THR A 318 10.49 9.75 23.08
N VAL A 319 10.91 11.01 23.08
CA VAL A 319 11.30 11.79 21.88
C VAL A 319 12.63 12.45 22.19
N ARG A 320 13.66 12.18 21.40
CA ARG A 320 15.02 12.66 21.66
C ARG A 320 15.54 13.48 20.50
N ASP A 321 16.36 14.48 20.85
CA ASP A 321 17.18 15.23 19.89
C ASP A 321 16.36 15.91 18.78
N THR A 322 15.18 16.41 19.14
CA THR A 322 14.21 17.03 18.23
C THR A 322 13.58 18.25 18.88
N PRO A 323 13.74 19.45 18.33
CA PRO A 323 13.13 20.67 18.86
C PRO A 323 11.60 20.60 18.67
N LEU A 324 10.86 20.59 19.79
CA LEU A 324 9.39 20.55 19.79
C LEU A 324 8.84 21.98 19.86
N GLU A 325 7.81 22.26 19.07
CA GLU A 325 7.13 23.57 19.08
C GLU A 325 6.37 23.81 20.37
N SER A 326 5.74 22.76 20.93
CA SER A 326 4.88 22.89 22.12
C SER A 326 4.63 21.55 22.78
N LEU A 327 4.48 21.55 24.12
CA LEU A 327 4.03 20.38 24.88
C LEU A 327 2.51 20.33 25.08
N VAL A 328 1.73 21.28 24.55
CA VAL A 328 0.27 21.34 24.68
C VAL A 328 -0.42 20.03 24.30
N PRO A 329 -0.03 19.31 23.23
CA PRO A 329 -0.64 18.04 22.88
C PRO A 329 -0.52 16.95 23.94
N LEU A 330 0.46 17.03 24.84
CA LEU A 330 0.69 16.06 25.91
C LEU A 330 -0.23 16.27 27.12
N GLY A 331 -0.79 17.48 27.29
CA GLY A 331 -1.57 17.86 28.50
C GLY A 331 -2.81 16.99 28.78
N GLY A 332 -3.31 16.28 27.76
CA GLY A 332 -4.44 15.33 27.89
C GLY A 332 -4.05 13.87 28.15
N MET A 333 -2.75 13.54 28.21
CA MET A 333 -2.25 12.16 28.37
C MET A 333 -2.20 11.73 29.84
N LEU A 334 -3.32 11.68 30.50
CA LEU A 334 -3.44 11.46 31.96
C LEU A 334 -2.93 10.10 32.44
N PHE A 335 -2.63 9.17 31.55
CA PHE A 335 -2.06 7.86 31.87
C PHE A 335 -0.53 7.82 31.78
N LEU A 336 0.12 8.92 31.36
CA LEU A 336 1.55 8.98 31.14
C LEU A 336 2.29 8.79 32.48
N GLU A 337 3.19 7.81 32.51
CA GLU A 337 4.01 7.45 33.65
C GLU A 337 5.49 7.79 33.44
N GLU A 338 5.95 7.71 32.20
CA GLU A 338 7.34 8.01 31.81
C GLU A 338 7.38 8.95 30.63
N LEU A 339 8.03 10.10 30.80
CA LEU A 339 8.25 11.11 29.76
C LEU A 339 9.73 11.42 29.63
N ASN A 340 10.29 11.17 28.45
CA ASN A 340 11.70 11.33 28.18
C ASN A 340 11.91 12.22 26.94
N LEU A 341 12.26 13.49 27.16
CA LEU A 341 12.39 14.55 26.17
C LEU A 341 13.75 15.29 26.27
N PRO A 342 14.90 14.59 26.18
CA PRO A 342 16.20 15.28 26.21
C PRO A 342 16.45 15.99 24.90
N ASN A 343 17.08 17.17 24.99
CA ASN A 343 17.48 18.01 23.84
C ASN A 343 16.28 18.28 22.88
N ALA A 344 15.15 18.71 23.48
CA ALA A 344 13.91 18.97 22.75
C ALA A 344 13.49 20.45 22.69
N GLY A 345 14.38 21.38 23.10
CA GLY A 345 14.16 22.82 23.05
C GLY A 345 13.10 23.34 24.04
N ILE A 346 12.78 22.57 25.06
CA ILE A 346 11.69 22.83 26.00
C ILE A 346 12.08 23.92 26.99
N SER A 347 11.19 24.91 27.18
CA SER A 347 11.30 25.94 28.21
C SER A 347 10.07 26.06 29.10
N ASP A 348 8.89 25.70 28.58
CA ASP A 348 7.60 25.78 29.26
C ASP A 348 7.09 24.38 29.64
N LEU A 349 6.71 24.21 30.92
CA LEU A 349 6.23 22.95 31.49
C LEU A 349 4.74 22.98 31.87
N GLU A 350 4.02 24.08 31.60
CA GLU A 350 2.63 24.29 32.04
C GLU A 350 1.71 23.13 31.61
N SER A 351 1.90 22.63 30.41
CA SER A 351 1.12 21.51 29.86
C SER A 351 1.31 20.19 30.62
N LEU A 352 2.37 20.06 31.42
CA LEU A 352 2.65 18.84 32.19
C LEU A 352 1.98 18.84 33.57
N ALA A 353 1.44 19.98 34.03
CA ALA A 353 0.92 20.15 35.39
C ALA A 353 -0.17 19.15 35.80
N ASN A 354 -0.93 18.61 34.82
CA ASN A 354 -2.01 17.67 35.08
C ASN A 354 -1.60 16.19 34.98
N LEU A 355 -0.35 15.88 34.63
CA LEU A 355 0.13 14.51 34.41
C LEU A 355 0.47 13.81 35.74
N ARG A 356 -0.48 13.72 36.66
CA ARG A 356 -0.30 13.26 38.04
C ARG A 356 0.16 11.81 38.20
N ARG A 357 0.16 11.02 37.12
CA ARG A 357 0.71 9.65 37.12
C ARG A 357 2.19 9.57 36.77
N LEU A 358 2.80 10.72 36.41
CA LEU A 358 4.17 10.76 35.95
C LEU A 358 5.13 10.36 37.10
N LYS A 359 5.95 9.35 36.86
CA LYS A 359 6.95 8.78 37.80
C LYS A 359 8.37 9.14 37.40
N PHE A 360 8.61 9.18 36.08
CA PHE A 360 9.90 9.50 35.49
C PHE A 360 9.76 10.66 34.50
N LEU A 361 10.56 11.71 34.69
CA LEU A 361 10.63 12.87 33.81
C LEU A 361 12.08 13.18 33.48
N ASN A 362 12.45 13.07 32.19
CA ASN A 362 13.76 13.50 31.74
C ASN A 362 13.63 14.69 30.78
N LEU A 363 14.18 15.81 31.20
CA LEU A 363 14.24 17.09 30.47
C LEU A 363 15.70 17.56 30.30
N ALA A 364 16.66 16.65 30.27
CA ALA A 364 18.06 17.02 30.11
C ALA A 364 18.30 17.80 28.80
N GLU A 365 19.24 18.76 28.82
CA GLU A 365 19.65 19.53 27.64
C GLU A 365 18.50 20.36 27.02
N ASN A 366 17.70 20.99 27.87
CA ASN A 366 16.65 21.90 27.49
C ASN A 366 16.89 23.32 28.01
N SER A 367 15.89 24.18 27.98
CA SER A 367 15.97 25.58 28.44
C SER A 367 15.00 25.88 29.60
N VAL A 368 14.71 24.88 30.43
CA VAL A 368 13.75 25.01 31.54
C VAL A 368 14.29 25.94 32.62
N VAL A 369 13.44 26.86 33.06
CA VAL A 369 13.71 27.80 34.16
C VAL A 369 12.77 27.56 35.32
N ASP A 370 11.45 27.52 35.07
CA ASP A 370 10.38 27.43 36.05
C ASP A 370 9.93 25.99 36.24
N LEU A 371 9.99 25.52 37.50
CA LEU A 371 9.55 24.19 37.90
C LEU A 371 8.17 24.21 38.61
N SER A 372 7.53 25.36 38.75
CA SER A 372 6.24 25.51 39.42
C SER A 372 5.14 24.59 38.88
N PRO A 373 5.09 24.30 37.55
CA PRO A 373 4.09 23.36 37.02
C PRO A 373 4.24 21.91 37.51
N LEU A 374 5.41 21.54 38.03
CA LEU A 374 5.67 20.17 38.49
C LEU A 374 5.22 19.91 39.93
N ARG A 375 4.85 20.94 40.71
CA ARG A 375 4.60 20.84 42.16
C ARG A 375 3.55 19.83 42.59
N ASP A 376 2.54 19.57 41.75
CA ASP A 376 1.42 18.68 42.03
C ASP A 376 1.61 17.26 41.45
N LEU A 377 2.80 16.94 40.92
CA LEU A 377 3.12 15.62 40.37
C LEU A 377 3.54 14.64 41.47
N ASP A 378 2.64 14.34 42.39
CA ASP A 378 2.91 13.56 43.63
C ASP A 378 3.55 12.20 43.41
N GLN A 379 3.39 11.59 42.25
CA GLN A 379 3.99 10.30 41.90
C GLN A 379 5.40 10.42 41.30
N LEU A 380 5.91 11.63 41.05
CA LEU A 380 7.20 11.83 40.47
C LEU A 380 8.32 11.34 41.39
N THR A 381 9.07 10.34 40.95
CA THR A 381 10.17 9.75 41.70
C THR A 381 11.53 10.11 41.14
N THR A 382 11.60 10.39 39.86
CA THR A 382 12.86 10.60 39.16
C THR A 382 12.72 11.80 38.20
N LEU A 383 13.60 12.80 38.38
CA LEU A 383 13.62 14.01 37.58
C LEU A 383 15.04 14.30 37.08
N ASN A 384 15.23 14.40 35.77
CA ASN A 384 16.48 14.81 35.18
C ASN A 384 16.37 16.20 34.54
N LEU A 385 17.07 17.16 35.09
CA LEU A 385 17.17 18.55 34.64
C LEU A 385 18.61 18.92 34.22
N THR A 386 19.45 17.93 33.95
CA THR A 386 20.85 18.20 33.56
C THR A 386 20.92 19.15 32.37
N ASN A 387 21.81 20.15 32.44
CA ASN A 387 22.00 21.16 31.38
C ASN A 387 20.71 21.91 31.02
N ASN A 388 20.14 22.60 32.02
CA ASN A 388 19.05 23.55 31.87
C ASN A 388 19.40 24.90 32.45
N ALA A 389 18.43 25.81 32.59
CA ALA A 389 18.61 27.15 33.15
C ALA A 389 17.89 27.32 34.51
N VAL A 390 17.70 26.24 35.26
CA VAL A 390 16.99 26.25 36.55
C VAL A 390 17.83 26.95 37.60
N THR A 391 17.21 27.86 38.36
CA THR A 391 17.82 28.58 39.50
C THR A 391 17.19 28.21 40.82
N ASP A 392 15.90 27.79 40.84
CA ASP A 392 15.12 27.49 42.04
C ASP A 392 14.54 26.06 42.00
N LEU A 393 14.84 25.27 43.00
CA LEU A 393 14.31 23.93 43.22
C LEU A 393 13.19 23.87 44.29
N SER A 394 12.74 25.02 44.82
CA SER A 394 11.73 25.08 45.86
C SER A 394 10.41 24.40 45.47
N PRO A 395 9.94 24.44 44.18
CA PRO A 395 8.73 23.71 43.79
C PRO A 395 8.82 22.19 44.03
N LEU A 396 10.02 21.63 44.03
CA LEU A 396 10.23 20.18 44.26
C LEU A 396 10.04 19.77 45.73
N LEU A 397 9.98 20.73 46.65
CA LEU A 397 9.70 20.47 48.05
C LEU A 397 8.27 19.92 48.28
N ASP A 398 7.36 20.16 47.38
CA ASP A 398 5.98 19.63 47.43
C ASP A 398 5.94 18.14 47.02
N LEU A 399 6.98 17.61 46.35
CA LEU A 399 7.03 16.24 45.86
C LEU A 399 7.58 15.24 46.88
N ALA A 400 6.72 14.73 47.74
CA ALA A 400 7.12 13.82 48.84
C ALA A 400 7.69 12.46 48.32
N GLY A 401 7.33 12.05 47.11
CA GLY A 401 7.78 10.80 46.47
C GLY A 401 9.12 10.88 45.74
N LEU A 402 9.73 12.06 45.65
CA LEU A 402 10.91 12.30 44.81
C LEU A 402 12.14 11.58 45.41
N LYS A 403 12.76 10.70 44.60
CA LYS A 403 13.91 9.87 44.99
C LYS A 403 15.24 10.30 44.37
N SER A 404 15.17 10.84 43.12
CA SER A 404 16.39 11.21 42.40
C SER A 404 16.15 12.44 41.57
N VAL A 405 17.08 13.42 41.67
CA VAL A 405 17.08 14.66 40.89
C VAL A 405 18.48 14.92 40.32
N TRP A 406 18.62 15.05 38.99
CA TRP A 406 19.86 15.47 38.35
C TRP A 406 19.77 16.92 37.99
N VAL A 407 20.66 17.75 38.52
CA VAL A 407 20.67 19.24 38.32
C VAL A 407 22.00 19.77 37.79
N ARG A 408 22.90 18.89 37.36
CA ARG A 408 24.21 19.31 36.83
C ARG A 408 24.01 20.22 35.62
N GLY A 409 24.85 21.26 35.53
CA GLY A 409 24.82 22.21 34.41
C GLY A 409 23.69 23.25 34.49
N ASN A 410 23.10 23.45 35.69
CA ASN A 410 22.15 24.53 35.97
C ASN A 410 22.82 25.69 36.76
N THR A 411 22.18 26.85 36.78
CA THR A 411 22.65 28.06 37.50
C THR A 411 21.91 28.25 38.83
N LEU A 412 21.97 27.23 39.70
CA LEU A 412 21.23 27.23 40.95
C LEU A 412 21.61 28.40 41.87
N SER A 413 20.58 29.07 42.45
CA SER A 413 20.73 30.14 43.39
C SER A 413 21.45 29.69 44.70
N GLU A 414 22.04 30.62 45.44
CA GLU A 414 22.63 30.36 46.74
C GLU A 414 21.58 29.79 47.73
N ASP A 415 20.36 30.28 47.70
CA ASP A 415 19.27 29.78 48.52
C ASP A 415 18.93 28.30 48.18
N THR A 416 18.81 28.02 46.89
CA THR A 416 18.59 26.62 46.45
C THR A 416 19.71 25.69 46.91
N GLN A 417 20.97 26.13 46.79
CA GLN A 417 22.13 25.28 47.18
C GLN A 417 22.22 25.08 48.70
N ASN A 418 21.99 26.15 49.46
CA ASN A 418 22.21 26.15 50.92
C ASN A 418 20.96 25.70 51.73
N ASN A 419 19.77 25.89 51.22
CA ASN A 419 18.52 25.63 51.97
C ASN A 419 17.67 24.51 51.33
N VAL A 420 17.41 24.57 50.01
CA VAL A 420 16.47 23.64 49.34
C VAL A 420 17.07 22.26 49.16
N ILE A 421 18.30 22.15 48.62
CA ILE A 421 18.99 20.87 48.40
C ILE A 421 19.18 20.08 49.69
N PRO A 422 19.63 20.65 50.82
CA PRO A 422 19.69 19.92 52.09
C PRO A 422 18.35 19.35 52.49
N ILE A 423 17.23 20.10 52.40
CA ILE A 423 15.91 19.61 52.76
C ILE A 423 15.51 18.42 51.86
N LEU A 424 15.74 18.50 50.53
CA LEU A 424 15.47 17.38 49.62
C LEU A 424 16.28 16.14 50.04
N ARG A 425 17.55 16.29 50.35
CA ARG A 425 18.44 15.19 50.80
C ARG A 425 18.00 14.58 52.15
N ASP A 426 17.60 15.43 53.10
CA ASP A 426 17.11 14.97 54.41
C ASP A 426 15.79 14.18 54.26
N ARG A 427 14.98 14.43 53.25
CA ARG A 427 13.81 13.65 52.86
C ARG A 427 14.16 12.37 52.11
N GLY A 428 15.43 12.09 51.83
CA GLY A 428 15.91 10.89 51.17
C GLY A 428 16.03 11.03 49.64
N ALA A 429 15.91 12.22 49.08
CA ALA A 429 16.12 12.43 47.66
C ALA A 429 17.61 12.47 47.33
N TYR A 430 18.02 11.76 46.30
CA TYR A 430 19.39 11.80 45.78
C TYR A 430 19.55 12.96 44.80
N VAL A 431 20.17 14.07 45.22
CA VAL A 431 20.42 15.24 44.37
C VAL A 431 21.83 15.18 43.80
N ILE A 432 21.93 14.98 42.49
CA ILE A 432 23.17 14.78 41.70
C ILE A 432 23.57 16.09 40.99
N GLY A 433 24.77 16.57 41.32
CA GLY A 433 25.21 17.93 40.92
C GLY A 433 24.68 18.97 41.95
N PRO A 434 25.21 20.11 42.15
CA PRO A 434 25.87 21.08 41.31
C PRO A 434 27.36 20.80 41.12
#